data_e57af47d1fa94bb005851bcce406ed72
#
_entry.id   e57af47d1fa94bb005851bcce406ed72
#
_cell.length_a   1.000
_cell.length_b   1.000
_cell.length_c   1.000
_cell.angle_alpha   90.00
_cell.angle_beta   90.00
_cell.angle_gamma   90.00
#
_symmetry.space_group_name_H-M   'P 1'
#
loop_
_entity.id
_entity.type
_entity.pdbx_description
1 polymer ?
#
loop_
_entity_poly.entity_id
_entity_poly.type
_entity_poly.pdbx_seq_one_letter_code
_entity_poly.pdbx_strand_id
1 'polypeptide(L)'
;MRFSKYNHEGYHDPTVYEAFTGIEKERKQEKQAVKQLRASYAVYRPIVYICSPYVGDVKQNVRRTQSYCRFAVQKNCVPIATHLLFPQFMDDTDPVQRQQALFMSRLLLTKCNEVWVFGETISQGMASEIRKAESRNKTIRYFTKGCQEVQASCEN
;
A
#
# COMPACT_ATOMS: atom_id res chain seq x y z
N MET A 1 15.42 -33.76 18.94
CA MET A 1 16.29 -34.19 20.05
C MET A 1 15.51 -34.01 21.34
N ARG A 2 15.44 -35.02 22.19
CA ARG A 2 14.87 -34.88 23.55
C ARG A 2 16.04 -34.53 24.47
N PHE A 3 16.04 -33.37 25.07
CA PHE A 3 17.02 -33.00 26.08
C PHE A 3 16.60 -33.61 27.42
N SER A 4 17.59 -34.21 28.13
CA SER A 4 17.38 -34.77 29.45
C SER A 4 17.62 -33.71 30.53
N LYS A 5 16.91 -33.81 31.67
CA LYS A 5 17.17 -33.01 32.86
C LYS A 5 18.45 -33.49 33.61
N TYR A 6 19.03 -34.54 33.11
CA TYR A 6 20.23 -35.16 33.71
C TYR A 6 21.38 -35.11 32.69
N ASN A 7 22.58 -34.81 33.15
CA ASN A 7 23.78 -34.87 32.34
C ASN A 7 24.14 -36.34 32.01
N HIS A 8 25.16 -36.56 31.20
CA HIS A 8 25.57 -37.89 30.78
C HIS A 8 26.08 -38.80 31.94
N GLU A 9 26.45 -38.17 33.10
CA GLU A 9 26.87 -38.86 34.33
C GLU A 9 25.67 -39.10 35.29
N GLY A 10 24.43 -38.69 34.91
CA GLY A 10 23.23 -38.91 35.68
C GLY A 10 22.93 -37.82 36.73
N TYR A 11 23.71 -36.74 36.77
CA TYR A 11 23.43 -35.62 37.68
C TYR A 11 22.36 -34.69 37.13
N HIS A 12 21.50 -34.22 38.00
CA HIS A 12 20.45 -33.28 37.66
C HIS A 12 21.05 -31.90 37.30
N ASP A 13 20.90 -31.50 36.02
CA ASP A 13 21.35 -30.18 35.52
C ASP A 13 20.14 -29.43 34.96
N PRO A 14 19.36 -28.75 35.80
CA PRO A 14 18.19 -28.00 35.40
C PRO A 14 18.53 -26.78 34.53
N THR A 15 19.70 -26.17 34.72
CA THR A 15 20.09 -24.92 34.08
C THR A 15 20.18 -25.06 32.54
N VAL A 16 20.84 -26.15 32.09
CA VAL A 16 20.95 -26.43 30.65
C VAL A 16 19.60 -26.83 30.08
N TYR A 17 18.82 -27.62 30.77
CA TYR A 17 17.49 -28.03 30.35
C TYR A 17 16.52 -26.83 30.23
N GLU A 18 16.52 -25.92 31.22
CA GLU A 18 15.69 -24.72 31.21
C GLU A 18 16.11 -23.77 30.10
N ALA A 19 17.42 -23.57 29.87
CA ALA A 19 17.89 -22.76 28.74
C ALA A 19 17.39 -23.29 27.38
N PHE A 20 17.51 -24.60 27.13
CA PHE A 20 17.05 -25.20 25.88
C PHE A 20 15.53 -25.17 25.73
N THR A 21 14.79 -25.41 26.83
CA THR A 21 13.31 -25.30 26.77
C THR A 21 12.85 -23.88 26.56
N GLY A 22 13.58 -22.88 27.10
CA GLY A 22 13.34 -21.45 26.80
C GLY A 22 13.52 -21.14 25.32
N ILE A 23 14.68 -21.54 24.75
CA ILE A 23 14.96 -21.36 23.32
C ILE A 23 13.93 -22.05 22.43
N GLU A 24 13.51 -23.26 22.74
CA GLU A 24 12.48 -23.96 21.98
C GLU A 24 11.12 -23.26 22.07
N LYS A 25 10.76 -22.70 23.23
CA LYS A 25 9.54 -21.93 23.43
C LYS A 25 9.55 -20.66 22.59
N GLU A 26 10.65 -19.92 22.61
CA GLU A 26 10.83 -18.72 21.79
C GLU A 26 10.72 -19.03 20.30
N ARG A 27 11.41 -20.07 19.82
CA ARG A 27 11.31 -20.50 18.40
C ARG A 27 9.91 -20.93 18.01
N LYS A 28 9.13 -21.53 18.90
CA LYS A 28 7.72 -21.87 18.64
C LYS A 28 6.87 -20.62 18.55
N GLN A 29 7.06 -19.65 19.45
CA GLN A 29 6.35 -18.37 19.43
C GLN A 29 6.67 -17.59 18.16
N GLU A 30 7.95 -17.52 17.77
CA GLU A 30 8.37 -16.86 16.54
C GLU A 30 7.73 -17.51 15.29
N LYS A 31 7.78 -18.83 15.19
CA LYS A 31 7.14 -19.59 14.10
C LYS A 31 5.63 -19.34 14.03
N GLN A 32 4.98 -19.24 15.20
CA GLN A 32 3.54 -18.99 15.26
C GLN A 32 3.21 -17.55 14.86
N ALA A 33 4.02 -16.57 15.28
CA ALA A 33 3.89 -15.19 14.86
C ALA A 33 4.09 -15.03 13.35
N VAL A 34 5.12 -15.66 12.77
CA VAL A 34 5.35 -15.67 11.31
C VAL A 34 4.18 -16.33 10.57
N LYS A 35 3.61 -17.44 11.10
CA LYS A 35 2.44 -18.09 10.50
C LYS A 35 1.22 -17.19 10.52
N GLN A 36 0.95 -16.52 11.64
CA GLN A 36 -0.16 -15.57 11.75
C GLN A 36 0.03 -14.37 10.81
N LEU A 37 1.25 -13.83 10.73
CA LEU A 37 1.60 -12.76 9.81
C LEU A 37 1.35 -13.19 8.35
N ARG A 38 1.84 -14.37 7.94
CA ARG A 38 1.60 -14.90 6.60
C ARG A 38 0.11 -15.09 6.30
N ALA A 39 -0.67 -15.57 7.26
CA ALA A 39 -2.13 -15.72 7.10
C ALA A 39 -2.81 -14.34 6.91
N SER A 40 -2.36 -13.30 7.62
CA SER A 40 -2.90 -11.94 7.44
C SER A 40 -2.55 -11.33 6.06
N TYR A 41 -1.43 -11.73 5.44
CA TYR A 41 -1.05 -11.30 4.10
C TYR A 41 -1.70 -12.15 2.98
N ALA A 42 -2.25 -13.32 3.30
CA ALA A 42 -2.96 -14.16 2.33
C ALA A 42 -4.34 -13.60 1.95
N VAL A 43 -4.84 -12.59 2.68
CA VAL A 43 -6.09 -11.90 2.34
C VAL A 43 -5.87 -11.06 1.09
N TYR A 44 -6.72 -11.28 0.07
CA TYR A 44 -6.72 -10.46 -1.13
C TYR A 44 -6.90 -8.99 -0.78
N ARG A 45 -6.04 -8.14 -1.34
CA ARG A 45 -6.09 -6.70 -1.18
C ARG A 45 -6.20 -6.05 -2.56
N PRO A 46 -7.26 -5.31 -2.85
CA PRO A 46 -7.39 -4.64 -4.13
C PRO A 46 -6.30 -3.57 -4.29
N ILE A 47 -5.78 -3.46 -5.50
CA ILE A 47 -4.84 -2.38 -5.86
C ILE A 47 -5.68 -1.19 -6.28
N VAL A 48 -5.47 -0.04 -5.66
CA VAL A 48 -6.22 1.19 -5.94
C VAL A 48 -5.29 2.27 -6.46
N TYR A 49 -5.69 2.91 -7.55
CA TYR A 49 -4.98 4.06 -8.12
C TYR A 49 -5.42 5.33 -7.40
N ILE A 50 -4.49 6.07 -6.84
CA ILE A 50 -4.75 7.34 -6.15
C ILE A 50 -4.65 8.48 -7.16
N CYS A 51 -5.79 9.02 -7.56
CA CYS A 51 -5.91 10.18 -8.43
C CYS A 51 -6.10 11.44 -7.58
N SER A 52 -5.12 12.32 -7.55
CA SER A 52 -5.15 13.56 -6.75
C SER A 52 -4.30 14.66 -7.38
N PRO A 53 -4.52 15.95 -7.04
CA PRO A 53 -3.74 17.04 -7.58
C PRO A 53 -2.25 16.90 -7.26
N TYR A 54 -1.40 17.25 -8.23
CA TYR A 54 0.06 17.32 -8.06
C TYR A 54 0.58 18.74 -8.27
N VAL A 55 0.16 19.40 -9.35
CA VAL A 55 0.62 20.74 -9.76
C VAL A 55 0.08 21.83 -8.82
N GLY A 56 0.80 22.91 -8.69
CA GLY A 56 0.53 24.02 -7.76
C GLY A 56 1.43 23.93 -6.54
N ASP A 57 0.89 23.88 -5.34
CA ASP A 57 1.67 23.63 -4.13
C ASP A 57 2.05 22.14 -4.05
N VAL A 58 3.12 21.80 -4.76
CA VAL A 58 3.62 20.42 -4.88
C VAL A 58 3.90 19.80 -3.50
N LYS A 59 4.53 20.56 -2.58
CA LYS A 59 4.86 20.05 -1.24
C LYS A 59 3.60 19.65 -0.46
N GLN A 60 2.58 20.49 -0.49
CA GLN A 60 1.32 20.21 0.18
C GLN A 60 0.57 19.06 -0.51
N ASN A 61 0.54 19.03 -1.85
CA ASN A 61 -0.11 17.98 -2.63
C ASN A 61 0.55 16.61 -2.37
N VAL A 62 1.87 16.53 -2.32
CA VAL A 62 2.61 15.33 -1.93
C VAL A 62 2.21 14.85 -0.53
N ARG A 63 2.18 15.73 0.47
CA ARG A 63 1.77 15.37 1.84
C ARG A 63 0.33 14.85 1.89
N ARG A 64 -0.58 15.49 1.16
CA ARG A 64 -1.99 15.04 1.05
C ARG A 64 -2.07 13.66 0.40
N THR A 65 -1.38 13.46 -0.71
CA THR A 65 -1.37 12.15 -1.39
C THR A 65 -0.80 11.05 -0.51
N GLN A 66 0.23 11.33 0.28
CA GLN A 66 0.74 10.39 1.27
C GLN A 66 -0.31 10.04 2.33
N SER A 67 -1.17 10.99 2.74
CA SER A 67 -2.28 10.69 3.66
C SER A 67 -3.38 9.86 2.99
N TYR A 68 -3.68 10.08 1.72
CA TYR A 68 -4.61 9.26 0.94
C TYR A 68 -4.11 7.83 0.77
N CYS A 69 -2.82 7.65 0.53
CA CYS A 69 -2.21 6.32 0.51
C CYS A 69 -2.34 5.62 1.87
N ARG A 70 -2.08 6.32 2.99
CA ARG A 70 -2.29 5.76 4.33
C ARG A 70 -3.75 5.37 4.58
N PHE A 71 -4.69 6.20 4.14
CA PHE A 71 -6.12 5.88 4.21
C PHE A 71 -6.46 4.61 3.42
N ALA A 72 -5.95 4.46 2.20
CA ALA A 72 -6.16 3.25 1.41
C ALA A 72 -5.61 1.99 2.10
N VAL A 73 -4.42 2.08 2.71
CA VAL A 73 -3.84 0.97 3.51
C VAL A 73 -4.73 0.61 4.70
N GLN A 74 -5.30 1.60 5.41
CA GLN A 74 -6.25 1.38 6.51
C GLN A 74 -7.55 0.69 6.03
N LYS A 75 -7.91 0.87 4.75
CA LYS A 75 -9.03 0.17 4.09
C LYS A 75 -8.63 -1.18 3.51
N ASN A 76 -7.48 -1.73 3.88
CA ASN A 76 -6.91 -2.98 3.37
C ASN A 76 -6.68 -3.00 1.86
N CYS A 77 -6.39 -1.85 1.25
CA CYS A 77 -6.04 -1.72 -0.15
C CYS A 77 -4.54 -1.48 -0.34
N VAL A 78 -4.03 -1.75 -1.54
CA VAL A 78 -2.66 -1.43 -1.94
C VAL A 78 -2.70 -0.16 -2.81
N PRO A 79 -2.25 1.01 -2.32
CA PRO A 79 -2.30 2.25 -3.06
C PRO A 79 -1.19 2.35 -4.10
N ILE A 80 -1.52 2.86 -5.29
CA ILE A 80 -0.57 3.28 -6.33
C ILE A 80 -0.79 4.78 -6.58
N ALA A 81 0.20 5.59 -6.22
CA ALA A 81 0.23 7.04 -6.47
C ALA A 81 1.45 7.38 -7.34
N THR A 82 1.27 7.46 -8.64
CA THR A 82 2.36 7.59 -9.62
C THR A 82 3.11 8.90 -9.48
N HIS A 83 2.44 9.97 -9.09
CA HIS A 83 3.05 11.26 -8.84
C HIS A 83 3.84 11.36 -7.51
N LEU A 84 3.79 10.32 -6.67
CA LEU A 84 4.74 10.14 -5.57
C LEU A 84 5.93 9.28 -5.99
N LEU A 85 5.78 8.47 -7.04
CA LEU A 85 6.78 7.50 -7.48
C LEU A 85 7.73 8.08 -8.52
N PHE A 86 7.21 8.51 -9.66
CA PHE A 86 8.04 8.91 -10.81
C PHE A 86 8.92 10.14 -10.55
N PRO A 87 8.48 11.20 -9.85
CA PRO A 87 9.34 12.34 -9.54
C PRO A 87 10.56 12.04 -8.65
N GLN A 88 10.66 10.82 -8.12
CA GLN A 88 11.84 10.39 -7.36
C GLN A 88 13.05 10.13 -8.27
N PHE A 89 12.82 9.83 -9.53
CA PHE A 89 13.87 9.44 -10.50
C PHE A 89 13.64 9.94 -11.92
N MET A 90 12.59 10.73 -12.15
CA MET A 90 12.30 11.37 -13.44
C MET A 90 12.12 12.87 -13.25
N ASP A 91 12.59 13.63 -14.23
CA ASP A 91 12.45 15.09 -14.26
C ASP A 91 11.15 15.48 -14.98
N ASP A 92 10.18 16.01 -14.22
CA ASP A 92 8.89 16.47 -14.76
C ASP A 92 9.01 17.75 -15.62
N THR A 93 10.17 18.44 -15.58
CA THR A 93 10.46 19.59 -16.43
C THR A 93 10.97 19.20 -17.81
N ASP A 94 11.49 17.98 -17.97
CA ASP A 94 11.88 17.40 -19.26
C ASP A 94 10.64 16.86 -19.98
N PRO A 95 10.25 17.39 -21.15
CA PRO A 95 9.06 16.96 -21.88
C PRO A 95 9.05 15.47 -22.23
N VAL A 96 10.22 14.88 -22.50
CA VAL A 96 10.35 13.47 -22.86
C VAL A 96 10.09 12.58 -21.64
N GLN A 97 10.72 12.86 -20.52
CA GLN A 97 10.53 12.12 -19.29
C GLN A 97 9.09 12.28 -18.75
N ARG A 98 8.51 13.48 -18.86
CA ARG A 98 7.11 13.73 -18.52
C ARG A 98 6.16 12.88 -19.34
N GLN A 99 6.36 12.77 -20.66
CA GLN A 99 5.53 11.92 -21.53
C GLN A 99 5.66 10.43 -21.16
N GLN A 100 6.87 9.98 -20.85
CA GLN A 100 7.11 8.62 -20.37
C GLN A 100 6.39 8.36 -19.04
N ALA A 101 6.50 9.26 -18.08
CA ALA A 101 5.82 9.17 -16.77
C ALA A 101 4.30 9.10 -16.94
N LEU A 102 3.72 9.94 -17.81
CA LEU A 102 2.28 9.93 -18.12
C LEU A 102 1.85 8.61 -18.77
N PHE A 103 2.65 8.06 -19.69
CA PHE A 103 2.38 6.75 -20.30
C PHE A 103 2.39 5.64 -19.24
N MET A 104 3.41 5.58 -18.40
CA MET A 104 3.53 4.58 -17.33
C MET A 104 2.43 4.72 -16.29
N SER A 105 2.03 5.95 -15.93
CA SER A 105 0.90 6.22 -15.03
C SER A 105 -0.40 5.62 -15.57
N ARG A 106 -0.68 5.84 -16.85
CA ARG A 106 -1.87 5.27 -17.52
C ARG A 106 -1.82 3.75 -17.58
N LEU A 107 -0.64 3.18 -17.79
CA LEU A 107 -0.46 1.72 -17.79
C LEU A 107 -0.75 1.14 -16.40
N LEU A 108 -0.19 1.72 -15.35
CA LEU A 108 -0.42 1.29 -13.96
C LEU A 108 -1.90 1.43 -13.57
N LEU A 109 -2.55 2.53 -13.94
CA LEU A 109 -3.98 2.74 -13.71
C LEU A 109 -4.80 1.57 -14.31
N THR A 110 -4.47 1.10 -15.51
CA THR A 110 -5.19 -0.04 -16.12
C THR A 110 -5.02 -1.35 -15.36
N LYS A 111 -3.95 -1.49 -14.57
CA LYS A 111 -3.68 -2.68 -13.76
C LYS A 111 -4.33 -2.61 -12.36
N CYS A 112 -4.76 -1.42 -11.91
CA CYS A 112 -5.45 -1.26 -10.65
C CYS A 112 -6.90 -1.80 -10.73
N ASN A 113 -7.45 -2.22 -9.60
CA ASN A 113 -8.83 -2.67 -9.50
C ASN A 113 -9.80 -1.49 -9.51
N GLU A 114 -9.46 -0.43 -8.77
CA GLU A 114 -10.27 0.76 -8.60
C GLU A 114 -9.43 2.02 -8.80
N VAL A 115 -10.10 3.14 -9.06
CA VAL A 115 -9.50 4.49 -9.07
C VAL A 115 -10.18 5.32 -7.99
N TRP A 116 -9.39 5.83 -7.06
CA TRP A 116 -9.86 6.67 -5.97
C TRP A 116 -9.46 8.12 -6.22
N VAL A 117 -10.45 8.98 -6.43
CA VAL A 117 -10.28 10.39 -6.78
C VAL A 117 -10.44 11.23 -5.53
N PHE A 118 -9.44 12.07 -5.23
CA PHE A 118 -9.43 12.90 -4.03
C PHE A 118 -9.42 14.38 -4.34
N GLY A 119 -10.25 15.13 -3.64
CA GLY A 119 -10.35 16.58 -3.72
C GLY A 119 -11.61 17.05 -4.46
N GLU A 120 -11.90 18.34 -4.30
CA GLU A 120 -13.10 18.96 -4.85
C GLU A 120 -12.89 19.49 -6.28
N THR A 121 -11.63 19.76 -6.63
CA THR A 121 -11.26 20.32 -7.94
C THR A 121 -10.53 19.27 -8.76
N ILE A 122 -11.08 18.95 -9.92
CA ILE A 122 -10.47 18.02 -10.87
C ILE A 122 -9.53 18.79 -11.80
N SER A 123 -8.23 18.54 -11.68
CA SER A 123 -7.24 19.10 -12.61
C SER A 123 -7.32 18.44 -14.00
N GLN A 124 -6.72 19.07 -15.01
CA GLN A 124 -6.67 18.50 -16.37
C GLN A 124 -6.01 17.11 -16.39
N GLY A 125 -4.95 16.90 -15.59
CA GLY A 125 -4.30 15.59 -15.44
C GLY A 125 -5.26 14.56 -14.85
N MET A 126 -5.91 14.89 -13.74
CA MET A 126 -6.91 14.02 -13.10
C MET A 126 -8.07 13.68 -14.06
N ALA A 127 -8.60 14.67 -14.79
CA ALA A 127 -9.64 14.43 -15.78
C ALA A 127 -9.21 13.43 -16.87
N SER A 128 -7.96 13.48 -17.30
CA SER A 128 -7.41 12.51 -18.25
C SER A 128 -7.32 11.09 -17.66
N GLU A 129 -6.96 10.98 -16.39
CA GLU A 129 -6.90 9.70 -15.67
C GLU A 129 -8.30 9.11 -15.45
N ILE A 130 -9.26 9.95 -15.05
CA ILE A 130 -10.67 9.57 -14.87
C ILE A 130 -11.25 9.03 -16.19
N ARG A 131 -11.12 9.79 -17.31
CA ARG A 131 -11.57 9.31 -18.63
C ARG A 131 -10.90 7.98 -19.02
N LYS A 132 -9.62 7.80 -18.67
CA LYS A 132 -8.95 6.53 -18.92
C LYS A 132 -9.52 5.40 -18.08
N ALA A 133 -9.86 5.65 -16.81
CA ALA A 133 -10.51 4.69 -15.93
C ALA A 133 -11.90 4.29 -16.48
N GLU A 134 -12.72 5.27 -16.89
CA GLU A 134 -14.03 5.06 -17.49
C GLU A 134 -13.93 4.20 -18.76
N SER A 135 -13.01 4.53 -19.67
CA SER A 135 -12.79 3.76 -20.91
C SER A 135 -12.34 2.31 -20.66
N ARG A 136 -11.97 1.97 -19.45
CA ARG A 136 -11.56 0.64 -19.00
C ARG A 136 -12.55 0.00 -18.04
N ASN A 137 -13.75 0.59 -17.90
CA ASN A 137 -14.81 0.15 -16.99
C ASN A 137 -14.29 -0.08 -15.56
N LYS A 138 -13.39 0.80 -15.08
CA LYS A 138 -12.88 0.74 -13.71
C LYS A 138 -13.89 1.33 -12.75
N THR A 139 -14.01 0.74 -11.58
CA THR A 139 -14.75 1.36 -10.47
C THR A 139 -14.03 2.64 -10.04
N ILE A 140 -14.74 3.77 -10.08
CA ILE A 140 -14.23 5.07 -9.67
C ILE A 140 -14.97 5.48 -8.40
N ARG A 141 -14.21 5.83 -7.36
CA ARG A 141 -14.73 6.31 -6.09
C ARG A 141 -14.19 7.70 -5.82
N TYR A 142 -15.07 8.59 -5.34
CA TYR A 142 -14.72 9.98 -5.07
C TYR A 142 -14.66 10.24 -3.58
N PHE A 143 -13.66 11.03 -3.16
CA PHE A 143 -13.42 11.36 -1.77
C PHE A 143 -13.12 12.84 -1.60
N THR A 144 -13.59 13.42 -0.50
CA THR A 144 -13.17 14.75 -0.07
C THR A 144 -11.69 14.77 0.31
N LYS A 145 -11.12 15.97 0.50
CA LYS A 145 -9.76 16.13 1.08
C LYS A 145 -9.61 15.48 2.46
N GLY A 146 -10.71 15.31 3.20
CA GLY A 146 -10.76 14.63 4.50
C GLY A 146 -11.00 13.12 4.41
N CYS A 147 -10.88 12.51 3.21
CA CYS A 147 -11.09 11.08 2.98
C CYS A 147 -12.53 10.59 3.28
N GLN A 148 -13.51 11.46 3.20
CA GLN A 148 -14.92 11.08 3.26
C GLN A 148 -15.37 10.74 1.84
N GLU A 149 -15.99 9.56 1.68
CA GLU A 149 -16.52 9.15 0.38
C GLU A 149 -17.75 9.98 0.02
N VAL A 150 -17.80 10.47 -1.20
CA VAL A 150 -18.92 11.21 -1.77
C VAL A 150 -19.47 10.42 -2.95
N GLN A 151 -20.79 10.38 -3.07
CA GLN A 151 -21.41 9.83 -4.26
C GLN A 151 -21.11 10.78 -5.44
N ALA A 152 -20.74 10.21 -6.59
CA ALA A 152 -20.69 11.01 -7.81
C ALA A 152 -22.11 11.54 -8.04
N SER A 153 -22.30 12.86 -7.89
CA SER A 153 -23.52 13.50 -8.36
C SER A 153 -23.53 13.32 -9.88
N CYS A 154 -24.42 12.47 -10.37
CA CYS A 154 -24.78 12.46 -11.78
C CYS A 154 -25.50 13.78 -12.05
N GLU A 155 -24.75 14.82 -12.39
CA GLU A 155 -25.35 15.97 -13.07
C GLU A 155 -25.67 15.50 -14.50
N ASN A 156 -26.99 15.40 -14.75
CA ASN A 156 -27.57 15.19 -16.07
C ASN A 156 -27.31 16.39 -16.98
#